data_73301ecb334875aa5bca7078712ab895
#
_entry.id   73301ecb334875aa5bca7078712ab895
#
_cell.length_a   1.000
_cell.length_b   1.000
_cell.length_c   1.000
_cell.angle_alpha   90.00
_cell.angle_beta   90.00
_cell.angle_gamma   90.00
#
_symmetry.space_group_name_H-M   'P 1'
#
loop_
_entity.id
_entity.type
_entity.pdbx_description
1 polymer ?
#
loop_
_entity_poly.entity_id
_entity_poly.type
_entity_poly.pdbx_seq_one_letter_code
_entity_poly.pdbx_strand_id
1 'polypeptide(L)'
;MRDEENRDVMGELLRLVAPGTAFREGLENVLRAKTGALIVVGYSPEVMEIVDGGFSINCDFSPNNLYELAKMDGAIILSEDLKRILYANTQLIPDSTIPSTETGIRHRTAERVAKQTGKLVVSISQRRNVITLYQGNLRYALKDIGVILTKANQAIQTLEKYKAVLDQAFTNLSATEIEEMVTLQDVSEVIQRLEMVLRVKQEIKRYINELGNEGRLISMQMEELVAGLDQEWVLLLKDYCRDNSDEKLREVQAAIRRLSSDELLDSHTIVRLLGYPNTSAVMDEPISPRGF
;
A
#
# COMPACT_ATOMS: atom_id res chain seq x y z
N MET A 1 0.64 -4.90 -18.19
CA MET A 1 2.00 -5.46 -18.23
C MET A 1 3.03 -4.53 -17.56
N ARG A 2 3.46 -3.39 -18.12
CA ARG A 2 4.47 -2.51 -17.47
C ARG A 2 4.06 -1.97 -16.09
N ASP A 3 2.78 -1.67 -15.88
CA ASP A 3 2.28 -1.17 -14.59
C ASP A 3 2.15 -2.28 -13.53
N GLU A 4 1.95 -3.51 -13.93
CA GLU A 4 1.93 -4.68 -13.04
C GLU A 4 3.35 -5.08 -12.63
N GLU A 5 4.29 -5.16 -13.59
CA GLU A 5 5.71 -5.37 -13.30
C GLU A 5 6.29 -4.31 -12.35
N ASN A 6 5.95 -3.04 -12.55
CA ASN A 6 6.37 -1.96 -11.67
C ASN A 6 5.76 -2.07 -10.26
N ARG A 7 4.54 -2.60 -10.12
CA ARG A 7 3.90 -2.84 -8.81
C ARG A 7 4.56 -4.00 -8.06
N ASP A 8 4.91 -5.06 -8.75
CA ASP A 8 5.57 -6.23 -8.16
C ASP A 8 6.97 -5.86 -7.67
N VAL A 9 7.76 -5.17 -8.50
CA VAL A 9 9.10 -4.66 -8.12
C VAL A 9 9.00 -3.69 -6.92
N MET A 10 8.03 -2.78 -6.92
CA MET A 10 7.80 -1.88 -5.80
C MET A 10 7.43 -2.64 -4.52
N GLY A 11 6.61 -3.69 -4.63
CA GLY A 11 6.23 -4.53 -3.51
C GLY A 11 7.43 -5.24 -2.88
N GLU A 12 8.34 -5.76 -3.69
CA GLU A 12 9.58 -6.39 -3.24
C GLU A 12 10.52 -5.38 -2.57
N LEU A 13 10.70 -4.21 -3.17
CA LEU A 13 11.51 -3.13 -2.60
C LEU A 13 11.00 -2.70 -1.23
N LEU A 14 9.69 -2.50 -1.09
CA LEU A 14 9.09 -2.09 0.17
C LEU A 14 9.24 -3.16 1.26
N ARG A 15 9.25 -4.45 0.90
CA ARG A 15 9.52 -5.54 1.86
C ARG A 15 10.96 -5.50 2.37
N LEU A 16 11.94 -5.23 1.51
CA LEU A 16 13.35 -5.14 1.91
C LEU A 16 13.60 -4.01 2.90
N VAL A 17 12.90 -2.88 2.73
CA VAL A 17 13.02 -1.69 3.57
C VAL A 17 11.82 -1.52 4.53
N ALA A 18 11.06 -2.59 4.76
CA ALA A 18 9.93 -2.55 5.68
C ALA A 18 10.40 -2.23 7.09
N PRO A 19 9.61 -1.46 7.87
CA PRO A 19 9.87 -1.24 9.29
C PRO A 19 10.04 -2.57 10.03
N GLY A 20 11.03 -2.61 10.94
CA GLY A 20 11.40 -3.83 11.67
C GLY A 20 12.41 -4.73 10.96
N THR A 21 12.82 -4.42 9.70
CA THR A 21 13.98 -5.08 9.08
C THR A 21 15.29 -4.43 9.56
N ALA A 22 16.35 -5.23 9.70
CA ALA A 22 17.67 -4.74 10.07
C ALA A 22 18.19 -3.67 9.09
N PHE A 23 17.87 -3.83 7.80
CA PHE A 23 18.26 -2.86 6.78
C PHE A 23 17.56 -1.51 7.01
N ARG A 24 16.23 -1.52 7.23
CA ARG A 24 15.47 -0.30 7.55
C ARG A 24 16.00 0.39 8.81
N GLU A 25 16.28 -0.37 9.86
CA GLU A 25 16.84 0.16 11.10
C GLU A 25 18.20 0.87 10.85
N GLY A 26 19.08 0.25 10.05
CA GLY A 26 20.34 0.88 9.67
C GLY A 26 20.16 2.19 8.91
N LEU A 27 19.25 2.23 7.94
CA LEU A 27 18.91 3.45 7.18
C LEU A 27 18.39 4.57 8.09
N GLU A 28 17.53 4.22 9.05
CA GLU A 28 16.98 5.19 10.01
C GLU A 28 18.03 5.70 11.00
N ASN A 29 18.95 4.86 11.42
CA ASN A 29 20.07 5.28 12.28
C ASN A 29 20.94 6.32 11.56
N VAL A 30 21.25 6.11 10.29
CA VAL A 30 21.96 7.08 9.44
C VAL A 30 21.14 8.38 9.29
N LEU A 31 19.83 8.28 9.05
CA LEU A 31 18.95 9.43 8.91
C LEU A 31 18.88 10.26 10.19
N ARG A 32 18.69 9.61 11.35
CA ARG A 32 18.63 10.27 12.68
C ARG A 32 19.92 10.95 13.05
N ALA A 33 21.06 10.38 12.67
CA ALA A 33 22.37 10.99 12.90
C ALA A 33 22.64 12.21 11.99
N LYS A 34 21.72 12.49 11.06
CA LYS A 34 21.88 13.57 10.07
C LYS A 34 23.17 13.43 9.26
N THR A 35 23.66 12.22 9.07
CA THR A 35 24.66 11.88 8.07
C THR A 35 23.95 11.49 6.77
N GLY A 36 24.50 11.86 5.65
CA GLY A 36 23.98 11.38 4.37
C GLY A 36 24.62 10.04 4.04
N ALA A 37 23.97 9.20 3.22
CA ALA A 37 24.57 7.98 2.70
C ALA A 37 24.18 7.71 1.27
N LEU A 38 25.01 6.95 0.56
CA LEU A 38 24.75 6.35 -0.73
C LEU A 38 25.05 4.86 -0.62
N ILE A 39 24.07 4.02 -0.87
CA ILE A 39 24.16 2.58 -0.63
C ILE A 39 23.68 1.87 -1.88
N VAL A 40 24.48 0.91 -2.38
CA VAL A 40 24.13 0.01 -3.49
C VAL A 40 23.88 -1.37 -2.93
N VAL A 41 22.73 -1.96 -3.25
CA VAL A 41 22.40 -3.34 -2.88
C VAL A 41 22.57 -4.23 -4.10
N GLY A 42 23.49 -5.20 -3.97
CA GLY A 42 23.87 -6.13 -5.02
C GLY A 42 25.29 -5.86 -5.54
N TYR A 43 26.03 -6.96 -5.62
CA TYR A 43 27.37 -7.00 -6.18
C TYR A 43 27.30 -7.68 -7.56
N SER A 44 27.64 -6.95 -8.59
CA SER A 44 27.67 -7.47 -9.95
C SER A 44 28.81 -6.83 -10.74
N PRO A 45 29.25 -7.43 -11.88
CA PRO A 45 30.28 -6.83 -12.72
C PRO A 45 29.96 -5.40 -13.13
N GLU A 46 28.71 -5.11 -13.49
CA GLU A 46 28.25 -3.77 -13.91
C GLU A 46 28.35 -2.75 -12.77
N VAL A 47 28.14 -3.17 -11.51
CA VAL A 47 28.36 -2.29 -10.35
C VAL A 47 29.85 -2.05 -10.17
N MET A 48 30.69 -3.07 -10.32
CA MET A 48 32.15 -2.93 -10.10
C MET A 48 32.85 -2.11 -11.17
N GLU A 49 32.31 -2.05 -12.40
CA GLU A 49 32.84 -1.20 -13.47
C GLU A 49 32.72 0.30 -13.14
N ILE A 50 31.77 0.70 -12.31
CA ILE A 50 31.53 2.11 -11.93
C ILE A 50 32.09 2.46 -10.55
N VAL A 51 32.70 1.48 -9.86
CA VAL A 51 33.30 1.69 -8.53
C VAL A 51 34.76 2.07 -8.69
N ASP A 52 35.15 3.16 -8.05
CA ASP A 52 36.52 3.64 -7.97
C ASP A 52 36.95 3.78 -6.50
N GLY A 53 38.12 3.26 -6.17
CA GLY A 53 38.68 3.33 -4.83
C GLY A 53 37.87 2.62 -3.74
N GLY A 54 38.03 3.10 -2.51
CA GLY A 54 37.35 2.57 -1.32
C GLY A 54 38.05 1.38 -0.66
N PHE A 55 37.40 0.81 0.32
CA PHE A 55 37.91 -0.29 1.13
C PHE A 55 37.05 -1.54 0.96
N SER A 56 37.69 -2.68 0.69
CA SER A 56 37.03 -3.99 0.81
C SER A 56 36.89 -4.32 2.29
N ILE A 57 35.66 -4.30 2.80
CA ILE A 57 35.34 -4.55 4.22
C ILE A 57 34.97 -6.01 4.44
N ASN A 58 34.06 -6.53 3.62
CA ASN A 58 33.57 -7.91 3.65
C ASN A 58 33.16 -8.38 5.07
N CYS A 59 32.45 -7.58 5.83
CA CYS A 59 31.92 -7.89 7.16
C CYS A 59 30.43 -8.24 7.10
N ASP A 60 29.93 -8.84 8.19
CA ASP A 60 28.52 -9.11 8.35
C ASP A 60 27.74 -7.79 8.45
N PHE A 61 26.55 -7.78 7.83
CA PHE A 61 25.67 -6.65 7.93
C PHE A 61 25.07 -6.55 9.32
N SER A 62 25.16 -5.36 9.88
CA SER A 62 24.36 -4.95 11.02
C SER A 62 23.94 -3.48 10.89
N PRO A 63 22.83 -3.04 11.50
CA PRO A 63 22.43 -1.63 11.53
C PRO A 63 23.53 -0.70 12.02
N ASN A 64 24.28 -1.14 13.04
CA ASN A 64 25.39 -0.37 13.60
C ASN A 64 26.59 -0.29 12.65
N ASN A 65 26.95 -1.39 11.99
CA ASN A 65 28.04 -1.37 11.01
C ASN A 65 27.71 -0.45 9.84
N LEU A 66 26.48 -0.48 9.33
CA LEU A 66 26.03 0.43 8.29
C LEU A 66 26.12 1.89 8.75
N TYR A 67 25.66 2.18 9.96
CA TYR A 67 25.72 3.52 10.56
C TYR A 67 27.17 4.04 10.69
N GLU A 68 28.07 3.22 11.22
CA GLU A 68 29.48 3.60 11.38
C GLU A 68 30.16 3.86 10.03
N LEU A 69 29.95 3.00 9.04
CA LEU A 69 30.53 3.17 7.71
C LEU A 69 29.92 4.35 6.95
N ALA A 70 28.66 4.70 7.21
CA ALA A 70 28.00 5.86 6.58
C ALA A 70 28.57 7.21 7.06
N LYS A 71 29.39 7.23 8.11
CA LYS A 71 30.13 8.42 8.53
C LYS A 71 31.29 8.76 7.59
N MET A 72 31.77 7.78 6.83
CA MET A 72 32.73 8.00 5.78
C MET A 72 32.05 8.62 4.57
N ASP A 73 32.79 9.45 3.83
CA ASP A 73 32.33 9.88 2.52
C ASP A 73 32.31 8.69 1.54
N GLY A 74 31.58 8.85 0.43
CA GLY A 74 31.49 7.79 -0.58
C GLY A 74 30.28 6.87 -0.43
N ALA A 75 30.30 5.79 -1.18
CA ALA A 75 29.21 4.81 -1.22
C ALA A 75 29.58 3.54 -0.45
N ILE A 76 28.52 2.84 0.00
CA ILE A 76 28.60 1.53 0.62
C ILE A 76 27.97 0.51 -0.33
N ILE A 77 28.63 -0.62 -0.55
CA ILE A 77 28.12 -1.71 -1.40
C ILE A 77 27.79 -2.90 -0.50
N LEU A 78 26.54 -3.34 -0.57
CA LEU A 78 26.01 -4.49 0.16
C LEU A 78 25.89 -5.69 -0.76
N SER A 79 25.89 -6.89 -0.17
CA SER A 79 25.50 -8.10 -0.88
C SER A 79 24.01 -8.06 -1.27
N GLU A 80 23.60 -8.83 -2.25
CA GLU A 80 22.23 -8.87 -2.75
C GLU A 80 21.22 -9.37 -1.69
N ASP A 81 21.68 -10.27 -0.83
CA ASP A 81 20.89 -10.83 0.28
C ASP A 81 20.90 -9.97 1.55
N LEU A 82 21.53 -8.77 1.50
CA LEU A 82 21.69 -7.83 2.62
C LEU A 82 22.38 -8.41 3.86
N LYS A 83 23.13 -9.51 3.74
CA LYS A 83 23.83 -10.13 4.87
C LYS A 83 25.23 -9.61 5.09
N ARG A 84 25.84 -9.00 4.08
CA ARG A 84 27.22 -8.54 4.14
C ARG A 84 27.39 -7.13 3.62
N ILE A 85 28.33 -6.40 4.22
CA ILE A 85 28.86 -5.13 3.70
C ILE A 85 30.16 -5.47 2.98
N LEU A 86 30.19 -5.26 1.68
CA LEU A 86 31.32 -5.67 0.84
C LEU A 86 32.36 -4.58 0.71
N TYR A 87 31.92 -3.35 0.41
CA TYR A 87 32.79 -2.20 0.25
C TYR A 87 32.22 -0.98 0.95
N ALA A 88 33.11 -0.07 1.37
CA ALA A 88 32.78 1.23 1.93
C ALA A 88 33.74 2.31 1.43
N ASN A 89 33.33 3.56 1.55
CA ASN A 89 34.08 4.74 1.08
C ASN A 89 34.47 4.65 -0.41
N THR A 90 33.58 4.08 -1.23
CA THR A 90 33.81 3.97 -2.69
C THR A 90 33.26 5.19 -3.41
N GLN A 91 33.91 5.61 -4.48
CA GLN A 91 33.37 6.58 -5.42
C GLN A 91 32.61 5.83 -6.53
N LEU A 92 31.37 6.28 -6.80
CA LEU A 92 30.59 5.76 -7.92
C LEU A 92 30.66 6.73 -9.10
N ILE A 93 31.09 6.22 -10.25
CA ILE A 93 31.28 6.98 -11.50
C ILE A 93 30.34 6.40 -12.58
N PRO A 94 29.02 6.65 -12.48
CA PRO A 94 28.09 6.23 -13.52
C PRO A 94 28.24 7.07 -14.79
N ASP A 95 27.77 6.54 -15.91
CA ASP A 95 27.73 7.26 -17.18
C ASP A 95 27.00 8.60 -17.06
N SER A 96 27.71 9.67 -17.34
CA SER A 96 27.22 11.05 -17.25
C SER A 96 26.12 11.37 -18.28
N THR A 97 26.00 10.59 -19.35
CA THR A 97 24.98 10.75 -20.41
C THR A 97 23.60 10.30 -19.95
N ILE A 98 23.52 9.45 -18.91
CA ILE A 98 22.24 8.98 -18.35
C ILE A 98 21.50 10.18 -17.75
N PRO A 99 20.27 10.47 -18.23
CA PRO A 99 19.50 11.61 -17.75
C PRO A 99 19.06 11.42 -16.29
N SER A 100 19.14 12.52 -15.52
CA SER A 100 18.67 12.54 -14.13
C SER A 100 17.86 13.81 -13.89
N THR A 101 16.76 13.66 -13.15
CA THR A 101 15.90 14.76 -12.73
C THR A 101 16.29 15.32 -11.35
N GLU A 102 17.22 14.68 -10.67
CA GLU A 102 17.66 15.06 -9.32
C GLU A 102 18.63 16.24 -9.33
N THR A 103 18.48 17.13 -8.36
CA THR A 103 19.31 18.33 -8.21
C THR A 103 20.54 18.12 -7.34
N GLY A 104 20.48 17.19 -6.36
CA GLY A 104 21.60 16.90 -5.44
C GLY A 104 22.58 15.89 -6.05
N ILE A 105 23.87 16.09 -5.89
CA ILE A 105 24.92 15.22 -6.46
C ILE A 105 24.70 13.77 -6.06
N ARG A 106 24.51 13.46 -4.75
CA ARG A 106 24.31 12.10 -4.25
C ARG A 106 23.05 11.44 -4.85
N HIS A 107 21.94 12.17 -4.94
CA HIS A 107 20.69 11.66 -5.53
C HIS A 107 20.83 11.44 -7.04
N ARG A 108 21.54 12.35 -7.74
CA ARG A 108 21.82 12.22 -9.16
C ARG A 108 22.68 10.99 -9.45
N THR A 109 23.72 10.77 -8.64
CA THR A 109 24.56 9.57 -8.74
C THR A 109 23.72 8.32 -8.48
N ALA A 110 22.90 8.31 -7.42
CA ALA A 110 22.02 7.18 -7.10
C ALA A 110 21.07 6.82 -8.26
N GLU A 111 20.41 7.82 -8.85
CA GLU A 111 19.50 7.62 -9.97
C GLU A 111 20.20 7.05 -11.20
N ARG A 112 21.40 7.60 -11.54
CA ARG A 112 22.17 7.12 -12.69
C ARG A 112 22.70 5.69 -12.49
N VAL A 113 23.23 5.39 -11.31
CA VAL A 113 23.69 4.03 -10.96
C VAL A 113 22.53 3.05 -11.05
N ALA A 114 21.37 3.36 -10.48
CA ALA A 114 20.19 2.51 -10.55
C ALA A 114 19.73 2.26 -11.99
N LYS A 115 19.74 3.29 -12.84
CA LYS A 115 19.38 3.15 -14.27
C LYS A 115 20.40 2.32 -15.05
N GLN A 116 21.69 2.48 -14.75
CA GLN A 116 22.76 1.80 -15.45
C GLN A 116 22.86 0.33 -15.07
N THR A 117 22.73 0.02 -13.78
CA THR A 117 22.98 -1.32 -13.23
C THR A 117 21.72 -2.14 -12.98
N GLY A 118 20.53 -1.49 -12.96
CA GLY A 118 19.27 -2.13 -12.55
C GLY A 118 19.20 -2.49 -11.06
N LYS A 119 20.26 -2.26 -10.28
CA LYS A 119 20.32 -2.60 -8.85
C LYS A 119 19.60 -1.56 -8.00
N LEU A 120 19.18 -1.98 -6.79
CA LEU A 120 18.62 -1.08 -5.80
C LEU A 120 19.71 -0.14 -5.28
N VAL A 121 19.46 1.14 -5.36
CA VAL A 121 20.33 2.19 -4.82
C VAL A 121 19.54 3.04 -3.82
N VAL A 122 20.09 3.21 -2.63
CA VAL A 122 19.47 4.01 -1.57
C VAL A 122 20.29 5.28 -1.37
N SER A 123 19.63 6.42 -1.43
CA SER A 123 20.22 7.71 -1.10
C SER A 123 19.55 8.32 0.11
N ILE A 124 20.34 8.70 1.13
CA ILE A 124 19.87 9.37 2.32
C ILE A 124 20.29 10.84 2.25
N SER A 125 19.30 11.72 2.30
CA SER A 125 19.55 13.17 2.27
C SER A 125 19.52 13.75 3.67
N GLN A 126 20.66 14.24 4.13
CA GLN A 126 20.78 14.97 5.37
C GLN A 126 19.91 16.25 5.41
N ARG A 127 19.89 17.01 4.32
CA ARG A 127 19.15 18.30 4.26
C ARG A 127 17.64 18.11 4.21
N ARG A 128 17.18 17.12 3.45
CA ARG A 128 15.74 16.85 3.24
C ARG A 128 15.15 15.90 4.27
N ASN A 129 16.00 15.28 5.09
CA ASN A 129 15.62 14.25 6.06
C ASN A 129 14.75 13.15 5.41
N VAL A 130 15.22 12.61 4.27
CA VAL A 130 14.48 11.63 3.47
C VAL A 130 15.40 10.53 2.98
N ILE A 131 14.88 9.30 2.99
CA ILE A 131 15.48 8.14 2.37
C ILE A 131 14.79 7.93 1.03
N THR A 132 15.54 7.89 -0.05
CA THR A 132 15.02 7.69 -1.40
C THR A 132 15.61 6.42 -2.00
N LEU A 133 14.74 5.57 -2.52
CA LEU A 133 15.07 4.34 -3.22
C LEU A 133 15.05 4.58 -4.72
N TYR A 134 16.00 4.01 -5.44
CA TYR A 134 16.09 4.03 -6.89
C TYR A 134 16.33 2.60 -7.39
N GLN A 135 15.58 2.15 -8.38
CA GLN A 135 15.85 0.90 -9.09
C GLN A 135 15.38 1.01 -10.53
N GLY A 136 16.30 0.89 -11.48
CA GLY A 136 16.02 1.19 -12.88
C GLY A 136 15.45 2.61 -13.01
N ASN A 137 14.24 2.72 -13.53
CA ASN A 137 13.51 4.00 -13.65
C ASN A 137 12.60 4.32 -12.44
N LEU A 138 12.50 3.40 -11.47
CA LEU A 138 11.69 3.61 -10.29
C LEU A 138 12.41 4.53 -9.31
N ARG A 139 11.64 5.46 -8.74
CA ARG A 139 12.05 6.36 -7.66
C ARG A 139 10.98 6.38 -6.59
N TYR A 140 11.36 6.08 -5.36
CA TYR A 140 10.43 6.08 -4.23
C TYR A 140 11.07 6.72 -3.00
N ALA A 141 10.44 7.76 -2.47
CA ALA A 141 10.84 8.36 -1.20
C ALA A 141 10.10 7.67 -0.05
N LEU A 142 10.85 7.08 0.88
CA LEU A 142 10.26 6.44 2.06
C LEU A 142 9.57 7.48 2.93
N LYS A 143 8.36 7.15 3.36
CA LYS A 143 7.61 7.97 4.30
C LYS A 143 8.10 7.72 5.73
N ASP A 144 7.96 8.72 6.57
CA ASP A 144 8.18 8.59 8.01
C ASP A 144 7.14 7.64 8.63
N ILE A 145 7.62 6.69 9.44
CA ILE A 145 6.78 5.66 10.07
C ILE A 145 5.72 6.30 10.98
N GLY A 146 6.07 7.35 11.73
CA GLY A 146 5.14 8.06 12.60
C GLY A 146 3.98 8.69 11.83
N VAL A 147 4.27 9.22 10.64
CA VAL A 147 3.23 9.77 9.74
C VAL A 147 2.31 8.67 9.23
N ILE A 148 2.87 7.51 8.84
CA ILE A 148 2.05 6.38 8.36
C ILE A 148 1.19 5.83 9.51
N LEU A 149 1.76 5.64 10.71
CA LEU A 149 1.04 5.20 11.91
C LEU A 149 -0.12 6.14 12.26
N THR A 150 0.12 7.45 12.22
CA THR A 150 -0.92 8.44 12.47
C THR A 150 -2.07 8.31 11.48
N LYS A 151 -1.77 8.18 10.19
CA LYS A 151 -2.80 7.99 9.14
C LYS A 151 -3.54 6.66 9.30
N ALA A 152 -2.82 5.60 9.61
CA ALA A 152 -3.42 4.29 9.83
C ALA A 152 -4.38 4.29 11.03
N ASN A 153 -4.00 4.92 12.15
CA ASN A 153 -4.87 5.08 13.31
C ASN A 153 -6.11 5.94 13.01
N GLN A 154 -5.96 7.02 12.24
CA GLN A 154 -7.11 7.82 11.78
C GLN A 154 -8.05 7.00 10.89
N ALA A 155 -7.50 6.15 10.00
CA ALA A 155 -8.28 5.28 9.15
C ALA A 155 -9.03 4.19 9.97
N ILE A 156 -8.42 3.63 11.01
CA ILE A 156 -9.09 2.72 11.96
C ILE A 156 -10.27 3.41 12.65
N GLN A 157 -10.07 4.61 13.18
CA GLN A 157 -11.16 5.38 13.80
C GLN A 157 -12.31 5.69 12.82
N THR A 158 -11.97 5.92 11.55
CA THR A 158 -12.97 6.11 10.48
C THR A 158 -13.71 4.80 10.21
N LEU A 159 -12.99 3.68 10.16
CA LEU A 159 -13.56 2.34 9.98
C LEU A 159 -14.55 2.01 11.11
N GLU A 160 -14.19 2.26 12.37
CA GLU A 160 -15.07 2.05 13.54
C GLU A 160 -16.37 2.81 13.39
N LYS A 161 -16.32 4.08 12.99
CA LYS A 161 -17.54 4.89 12.78
C LYS A 161 -18.39 4.36 11.64
N TYR A 162 -17.78 4.02 10.51
CA TYR A 162 -18.51 3.48 9.36
C TYR A 162 -19.11 2.11 9.67
N LYS A 163 -18.37 1.26 10.43
CA LYS A 163 -18.88 -0.04 10.87
C LYS A 163 -20.10 0.12 11.79
N ALA A 164 -20.08 1.04 12.76
CA ALA A 164 -21.22 1.31 13.62
C ALA A 164 -22.47 1.76 12.83
N VAL A 165 -22.28 2.60 11.80
CA VAL A 165 -23.39 3.02 10.93
C VAL A 165 -23.88 1.87 10.07
N LEU A 166 -22.98 1.01 9.57
CA LEU A 166 -23.33 -0.21 8.83
C LEU A 166 -24.15 -1.19 9.70
N ASP A 167 -23.71 -1.42 10.95
CA ASP A 167 -24.42 -2.31 11.87
C ASP A 167 -25.84 -1.82 12.17
N GLN A 168 -26.01 -0.50 12.29
CA GLN A 168 -27.33 0.10 12.43
C GLN A 168 -28.17 -0.09 11.15
N ALA A 169 -27.57 0.06 9.97
CA ALA A 169 -28.27 -0.17 8.70
C ALA A 169 -28.70 -1.63 8.54
N PHE A 170 -27.88 -2.60 8.91
CA PHE A 170 -28.26 -4.02 8.94
C PHE A 170 -29.37 -4.29 9.94
N THR A 171 -29.32 -3.68 11.13
CA THR A 171 -30.38 -3.82 12.15
C THR A 171 -31.71 -3.28 11.62
N ASN A 172 -31.70 -2.13 10.96
CA ASN A 172 -32.86 -1.54 10.34
C ASN A 172 -33.42 -2.44 9.21
N LEU A 173 -32.54 -2.93 8.32
CA LEU A 173 -32.93 -3.84 7.23
C LEU A 173 -33.58 -5.10 7.78
N SER A 174 -32.98 -5.73 8.81
CA SER A 174 -33.56 -6.92 9.43
C SER A 174 -34.93 -6.65 10.08
N ALA A 175 -35.13 -5.47 10.64
CA ALA A 175 -36.44 -5.09 11.18
C ALA A 175 -37.49 -4.96 10.07
N THR A 176 -37.15 -4.30 8.96
CA THR A 176 -38.06 -4.15 7.82
C THR A 176 -38.29 -5.48 7.08
N GLU A 177 -37.32 -6.41 7.10
CA GLU A 177 -37.48 -7.79 6.60
C GLU A 177 -38.53 -8.56 7.40
N ILE A 178 -38.50 -8.47 8.73
CA ILE A 178 -39.49 -9.14 9.61
C ILE A 178 -40.87 -8.54 9.40
N GLU A 179 -40.99 -7.26 9.12
CA GLU A 179 -42.23 -6.55 8.84
C GLU A 179 -42.72 -6.73 7.40
N GLU A 180 -41.97 -7.41 6.53
CA GLU A 180 -42.21 -7.57 5.08
C GLU A 180 -42.35 -6.23 4.35
N MET A 181 -41.61 -5.21 4.79
CA MET A 181 -41.69 -3.82 4.29
C MET A 181 -40.38 -3.35 3.68
N VAL A 182 -39.43 -4.23 3.37
CA VAL A 182 -38.13 -3.87 2.78
C VAL A 182 -38.33 -3.22 1.42
N THR A 183 -37.64 -2.12 1.19
CA THR A 183 -37.59 -1.42 -0.10
C THR A 183 -36.21 -1.52 -0.75
N LEU A 184 -36.13 -1.30 -2.06
CA LEU A 184 -34.83 -1.22 -2.76
C LEU A 184 -33.99 -0.03 -2.27
N GLN A 185 -34.63 1.00 -1.72
CA GLN A 185 -33.93 2.11 -1.07
C GLN A 185 -33.15 1.62 0.16
N ASP A 186 -33.79 0.81 1.04
CA ASP A 186 -33.15 0.26 2.25
C ASP A 186 -31.97 -0.61 1.89
N VAL A 187 -32.15 -1.52 0.91
CA VAL A 187 -31.09 -2.39 0.40
C VAL A 187 -29.92 -1.57 -0.18
N SER A 188 -30.23 -0.54 -0.98
CA SER A 188 -29.18 0.28 -1.58
C SER A 188 -28.37 1.02 -0.52
N GLU A 189 -29.00 1.48 0.56
CA GLU A 189 -28.33 2.13 1.68
C GLU A 189 -27.35 1.18 2.37
N VAL A 190 -27.75 -0.05 2.66
CA VAL A 190 -26.86 -1.07 3.26
C VAL A 190 -25.67 -1.36 2.33
N ILE A 191 -25.90 -1.52 1.03
CA ILE A 191 -24.85 -1.74 0.05
C ILE A 191 -23.85 -0.59 0.02
N GLN A 192 -24.32 0.65 0.02
CA GLN A 192 -23.48 1.85 0.07
C GLN A 192 -22.60 1.85 1.32
N ARG A 193 -23.19 1.61 2.50
CA ARG A 193 -22.45 1.58 3.79
C ARG A 193 -21.39 0.48 3.80
N LEU A 194 -21.76 -0.70 3.33
CA LEU A 194 -20.87 -1.85 3.30
C LEU A 194 -19.68 -1.62 2.34
N GLU A 195 -19.92 -1.10 1.14
CA GLU A 195 -18.85 -0.76 0.21
C GLU A 195 -17.93 0.35 0.77
N MET A 196 -18.46 1.35 1.48
CA MET A 196 -17.66 2.37 2.16
C MET A 196 -16.71 1.74 3.20
N VAL A 197 -17.20 0.82 4.02
CA VAL A 197 -16.38 0.07 5.00
C VAL A 197 -15.26 -0.71 4.28
N LEU A 198 -15.58 -1.39 3.18
CA LEU A 198 -14.61 -2.17 2.40
C LEU A 198 -13.55 -1.28 1.73
N ARG A 199 -13.90 -0.08 1.29
CA ARG A 199 -12.93 0.90 0.76
C ARG A 199 -11.94 1.38 1.82
N VAL A 200 -12.42 1.69 3.02
CA VAL A 200 -11.55 2.07 4.15
C VAL A 200 -10.65 0.89 4.55
N LYS A 201 -11.19 -0.35 4.59
CA LYS A 201 -10.40 -1.58 4.78
C LYS A 201 -9.24 -1.68 3.79
N GLN A 202 -9.47 -1.38 2.50
CA GLN A 202 -8.43 -1.41 1.48
C GLN A 202 -7.36 -0.33 1.69
N GLU A 203 -7.75 0.84 2.14
CA GLU A 203 -6.80 1.91 2.47
C GLU A 203 -5.92 1.52 3.67
N ILE A 204 -6.52 0.98 4.74
CA ILE A 204 -5.77 0.50 5.92
C ILE A 204 -4.79 -0.60 5.52
N LYS A 205 -5.18 -1.54 4.66
CA LYS A 205 -4.26 -2.59 4.15
C LYS A 205 -3.02 -2.00 3.47
N ARG A 206 -3.15 -0.89 2.77
CA ARG A 206 -1.99 -0.20 2.17
C ARG A 206 -1.05 0.33 3.25
N TYR A 207 -1.59 0.95 4.31
CA TYR A 207 -0.77 1.41 5.43
C TYR A 207 -0.10 0.25 6.18
N ILE A 208 -0.80 -0.87 6.40
CA ILE A 208 -0.23 -2.07 7.03
C ILE A 208 0.96 -2.60 6.20
N ASN A 209 0.83 -2.66 4.88
CA ASN A 209 1.92 -3.08 4.01
C ASN A 209 3.12 -2.14 4.06
N GLU A 210 2.89 -0.82 4.15
CA GLU A 210 3.97 0.17 4.32
C GLU A 210 4.62 0.09 5.71
N LEU A 211 3.87 -0.31 6.75
CA LEU A 211 4.34 -0.41 8.14
C LEU A 211 5.07 -1.73 8.45
N GLY A 212 4.85 -2.77 7.65
CA GLY A 212 5.43 -4.08 7.93
C GLY A 212 5.10 -4.57 9.34
N ASN A 213 6.11 -4.97 10.11
CA ASN A 213 5.91 -5.50 11.48
C ASN A 213 5.26 -4.50 12.44
N GLU A 214 5.50 -3.21 12.25
CA GLU A 214 4.89 -2.15 13.08
C GLU A 214 3.38 -2.01 12.83
N GLY A 215 2.88 -2.51 11.70
CA GLY A 215 1.45 -2.52 11.37
C GLY A 215 0.64 -3.65 12.01
N ARG A 216 1.26 -4.57 12.77
CA ARG A 216 0.60 -5.78 13.29
C ARG A 216 -0.63 -5.49 14.15
N LEU A 217 -0.56 -4.53 15.06
CA LEU A 217 -1.71 -4.18 15.91
C LEU A 217 -2.86 -3.57 15.12
N ILE A 218 -2.54 -2.74 14.13
CA ILE A 218 -3.52 -2.15 13.22
C ILE A 218 -4.20 -3.23 12.37
N SER A 219 -3.44 -4.24 11.91
CA SER A 219 -4.00 -5.40 11.19
C SER A 219 -5.01 -6.15 12.05
N MET A 220 -4.66 -6.44 13.31
CA MET A 220 -5.56 -7.14 14.24
C MET A 220 -6.85 -6.36 14.51
N GLN A 221 -6.75 -5.04 14.74
CA GLN A 221 -7.93 -4.19 14.93
C GLN A 221 -8.82 -4.15 13.68
N MET A 222 -8.21 -4.00 12.51
CA MET A 222 -8.95 -4.00 11.26
C MET A 222 -9.66 -5.34 11.03
N GLU A 223 -8.96 -6.46 11.22
CA GLU A 223 -9.51 -7.81 11.04
C GLU A 223 -10.72 -8.07 11.93
N GLU A 224 -10.65 -7.64 13.19
CA GLU A 224 -11.77 -7.72 14.14
C GLU A 224 -12.98 -6.91 13.68
N LEU A 225 -12.76 -5.64 13.27
CA LEU A 225 -13.83 -4.75 12.83
C LEU A 225 -14.55 -5.23 11.56
N VAL A 226 -13.84 -5.91 10.66
CA VAL A 226 -14.40 -6.34 9.37
C VAL A 226 -14.69 -7.85 9.31
N ALA A 227 -14.63 -8.54 10.45
CA ALA A 227 -14.91 -9.97 10.51
C ALA A 227 -16.32 -10.27 9.96
N GLY A 228 -16.41 -11.25 9.05
CA GLY A 228 -17.66 -11.67 8.44
C GLY A 228 -18.22 -10.80 7.31
N LEU A 229 -17.76 -9.56 7.13
CA LEU A 229 -18.35 -8.62 6.14
C LEU A 229 -18.28 -9.13 4.69
N ASP A 230 -17.26 -9.86 4.33
CA ASP A 230 -17.15 -10.42 2.96
C ASP A 230 -18.23 -11.47 2.71
N GLN A 231 -18.67 -12.21 3.74
CA GLN A 231 -19.77 -13.17 3.67
C GLN A 231 -21.12 -12.47 3.63
N GLU A 232 -21.33 -11.49 4.51
CA GLU A 232 -22.55 -10.65 4.54
C GLU A 232 -22.78 -9.96 3.20
N TRP A 233 -21.71 -9.48 2.55
CA TRP A 233 -21.76 -8.91 1.21
C TRP A 233 -22.35 -9.87 0.18
N VAL A 234 -21.86 -11.11 0.17
CA VAL A 234 -22.34 -12.13 -0.77
C VAL A 234 -23.78 -12.52 -0.49
N LEU A 235 -24.15 -12.66 0.78
CA LEU A 235 -25.53 -12.98 1.19
C LEU A 235 -26.50 -11.88 0.78
N LEU A 236 -26.19 -10.62 1.08
CA LEU A 236 -26.99 -9.48 0.70
C LEU A 236 -27.25 -9.42 -0.82
N LEU A 237 -26.22 -9.65 -1.63
CA LEU A 237 -26.40 -9.71 -3.09
C LEU A 237 -27.24 -10.91 -3.53
N LYS A 238 -27.09 -12.07 -2.90
CA LYS A 238 -27.90 -13.26 -3.20
C LYS A 238 -29.38 -13.02 -2.94
N ASP A 239 -29.70 -12.32 -1.86
CA ASP A 239 -31.08 -12.07 -1.47
C ASP A 239 -31.76 -11.02 -2.34
N TYR A 240 -31.03 -10.00 -2.79
CA TYR A 240 -31.63 -8.83 -3.43
C TYR A 240 -31.25 -8.61 -4.90
N CYS A 241 -30.25 -9.30 -5.47
CA CYS A 241 -30.04 -9.24 -6.92
C CYS A 241 -31.16 -9.94 -7.69
N ARG A 242 -31.62 -9.34 -8.75
CA ARG A 242 -32.65 -9.94 -9.63
C ARG A 242 -32.18 -11.24 -10.29
N ASP A 243 -30.90 -11.33 -10.64
CA ASP A 243 -30.22 -12.54 -11.08
C ASP A 243 -29.16 -12.90 -10.04
N ASN A 244 -29.37 -14.04 -9.34
CA ASN A 244 -28.50 -14.52 -8.28
C ASN A 244 -27.50 -15.60 -8.71
N SER A 245 -27.26 -15.76 -10.01
CA SER A 245 -26.19 -16.62 -10.50
C SER A 245 -24.83 -16.15 -9.99
N ASP A 246 -23.96 -17.08 -9.61
CA ASP A 246 -22.64 -16.74 -9.04
C ASP A 246 -21.79 -15.87 -9.97
N GLU A 247 -21.96 -16.02 -11.28
CA GLU A 247 -21.31 -15.17 -12.29
C GLU A 247 -21.83 -13.74 -12.20
N LYS A 248 -23.15 -13.56 -12.17
CA LYS A 248 -23.78 -12.24 -12.11
C LYS A 248 -23.48 -11.52 -10.80
N LEU A 249 -23.50 -12.23 -9.68
CA LEU A 249 -23.14 -11.65 -8.38
C LEU A 249 -21.70 -11.12 -8.37
N ARG A 250 -20.74 -11.84 -8.98
CA ARG A 250 -19.35 -11.35 -9.13
C ARG A 250 -19.25 -10.11 -10.02
N GLU A 251 -20.01 -10.08 -11.11
CA GLU A 251 -20.07 -8.90 -11.99
C GLU A 251 -20.62 -7.67 -11.25
N VAL A 252 -21.75 -7.84 -10.54
CA VAL A 252 -22.36 -6.76 -9.75
C VAL A 252 -21.42 -6.25 -8.68
N GLN A 253 -20.79 -7.16 -7.92
CA GLN A 253 -19.81 -6.79 -6.92
C GLN A 253 -18.63 -6.02 -7.52
N ALA A 254 -18.09 -6.49 -8.66
CA ALA A 254 -17.00 -5.82 -9.34
C ALA A 254 -17.41 -4.45 -9.89
N ALA A 255 -18.66 -4.30 -10.37
CA ALA A 255 -19.21 -3.05 -10.84
C ALA A 255 -19.34 -2.03 -9.71
N ILE A 256 -19.91 -2.42 -8.56
CA ILE A 256 -20.06 -1.55 -7.39
C ILE A 256 -18.70 -1.07 -6.87
N ARG A 257 -17.70 -1.95 -6.81
CA ARG A 257 -16.33 -1.59 -6.41
C ARG A 257 -15.66 -0.55 -7.30
N ARG A 258 -16.08 -0.45 -8.57
CA ARG A 258 -15.53 0.51 -9.56
C ARG A 258 -16.22 1.86 -9.54
N LEU A 259 -17.38 1.99 -8.88
CA LEU A 259 -18.10 3.25 -8.79
C LEU A 259 -17.22 4.33 -8.13
N SER A 260 -17.33 5.56 -8.60
CA SER A 260 -16.82 6.73 -7.88
C SER A 260 -17.58 6.92 -6.56
N SER A 261 -17.09 7.81 -5.69
CA SER A 261 -17.79 8.09 -4.44
C SER A 261 -19.18 8.69 -4.66
N ASP A 262 -19.32 9.56 -5.67
CA ASP A 262 -20.60 10.20 -5.98
C ASP A 262 -21.58 9.19 -6.60
N GLU A 263 -21.13 8.33 -7.50
CA GLU A 263 -21.95 7.26 -8.08
C GLU A 263 -22.39 6.22 -7.04
N LEU A 264 -21.53 5.93 -6.05
CA LEU A 264 -21.88 5.01 -4.97
C LEU A 264 -23.00 5.57 -4.08
N LEU A 265 -23.06 6.87 -3.87
CA LEU A 265 -24.09 7.53 -3.07
C LEU A 265 -25.44 7.68 -3.81
N ASP A 266 -25.45 7.46 -5.13
CA ASP A 266 -26.68 7.43 -5.92
C ASP A 266 -27.36 6.06 -5.82
N SER A 267 -28.43 5.97 -5.03
CA SER A 267 -29.22 4.74 -4.86
C SER A 267 -29.77 4.19 -6.16
N HIS A 268 -30.11 5.05 -7.13
CA HIS A 268 -30.60 4.64 -8.45
C HIS A 268 -29.54 3.86 -9.23
N THR A 269 -28.26 4.25 -9.11
CA THR A 269 -27.16 3.53 -9.74
C THR A 269 -26.98 2.14 -9.13
N ILE A 270 -27.09 2.00 -7.80
CA ILE A 270 -27.02 0.70 -7.13
C ILE A 270 -28.18 -0.20 -7.57
N VAL A 271 -29.41 0.29 -7.52
CA VAL A 271 -30.63 -0.46 -7.88
C VAL A 271 -30.56 -0.97 -9.34
N ARG A 272 -30.05 -0.15 -10.25
CA ARG A 272 -29.80 -0.57 -11.63
C ARG A 272 -28.78 -1.71 -11.74
N LEU A 273 -27.71 -1.66 -10.96
CA LEU A 273 -26.70 -2.74 -10.93
C LEU A 273 -27.27 -4.03 -10.38
N LEU A 274 -28.20 -3.98 -9.41
CA LEU A 274 -28.93 -5.14 -8.91
C LEU A 274 -29.90 -5.74 -9.95
N GLY A 275 -30.11 -5.08 -11.08
CA GLY A 275 -30.93 -5.56 -12.21
C GLY A 275 -32.37 -5.08 -12.19
N TYR A 276 -32.71 -4.06 -11.39
CA TYR A 276 -34.06 -3.49 -11.34
C TYR A 276 -34.20 -2.24 -12.25
N PRO A 277 -35.42 -1.93 -12.70
CA PRO A 277 -35.68 -0.71 -13.48
C PRO A 277 -35.41 0.54 -12.64
N ASN A 278 -34.87 1.57 -13.26
CA ASN A 278 -34.56 2.83 -12.62
C ASN A 278 -35.77 3.77 -12.66
N THR A 279 -36.82 3.48 -11.88
CA THR A 279 -38.01 4.34 -11.73
C THR A 279 -38.23 4.64 -10.26
N SER A 280 -38.65 5.87 -9.94
CA SER A 280 -38.89 6.26 -8.56
C SER A 280 -39.93 5.37 -7.85
N ALA A 281 -40.91 4.84 -8.59
CA ALA A 281 -41.92 3.94 -8.05
C ALA A 281 -41.30 2.61 -7.56
N VAL A 282 -40.28 2.08 -8.25
CA VAL A 282 -39.62 0.82 -7.90
C VAL A 282 -38.76 0.96 -6.63
N MET A 283 -38.29 2.14 -6.30
CA MET A 283 -37.46 2.38 -5.12
C MET A 283 -38.22 2.17 -3.82
N ASP A 284 -39.51 2.54 -3.81
CA ASP A 284 -40.37 2.50 -2.62
C ASP A 284 -41.29 1.29 -2.60
N GLU A 285 -41.25 0.43 -3.64
CA GLU A 285 -42.04 -0.81 -3.67
C GLU A 285 -41.43 -1.84 -2.71
N PRO A 286 -42.24 -2.49 -1.85
CA PRO A 286 -41.77 -3.56 -1.01
C PRO A 286 -41.24 -4.74 -1.85
N ILE A 287 -40.07 -5.26 -1.48
CA ILE A 287 -39.45 -6.45 -2.07
C ILE A 287 -39.22 -7.49 -0.99
N SER A 288 -39.29 -8.77 -1.34
CA SER A 288 -38.98 -9.86 -0.42
C SER A 288 -37.58 -10.41 -0.71
N PRO A 289 -36.78 -10.67 0.33
CA PRO A 289 -35.51 -11.39 0.16
C PRO A 289 -35.80 -12.80 -0.36
N ARG A 290 -34.89 -13.32 -1.20
CA ARG A 290 -35.08 -14.63 -1.83
C ARG A 290 -34.87 -15.83 -0.90
N GLY A 291 -34.41 -15.59 0.32
CA GLY A 291 -34.18 -16.60 1.33
C GLY A 291 -35.40 -16.95 2.19
N PHE A 292 -36.52 -16.27 1.97
CA PHE A 292 -37.81 -16.51 2.69
C PHE A 292 -38.85 -17.10 1.79
#